data_e07ab711e9fd03e66e4233cb883cbed4
#
_entry.id   e07ab711e9fd03e66e4233cb883cbed4
#
_cell.length_a   1.000
_cell.length_b   1.000
_cell.length_c   1.000
_cell.angle_alpha   90.00
_cell.angle_beta   90.00
_cell.angle_gamma   90.00
#
_symmetry.space_group_name_H-M   'P 1'
#
loop_
_entity.id
_entity.type
_entity.pdbx_description
1 polymer ?
#
loop_
_entity_poly.entity_id
_entity_poly.type
_entity_poly.pdbx_seq_one_letter_code
_entity_poly.pdbx_strand_id
1 'polypeptide(L)'
;MEYLVLAGRVLYAAIFVMAGPNHFTAGSIHYGAGKKVPLARFSVPLSGIIAFIGGVCILLGYDAKFGAWLIVVFLLPVTYMMHDFWTVDDPMQRLVQRVHFMKNLALLGAALQIAWFGSGPLSLDNL
;
A
#
# COMPACT_ATOMS: atom_id res chain seq x y z
N MET A 1 9.68 -18.63 16.37
CA MET A 1 8.46 -17.84 16.13
C MET A 1 8.74 -16.37 15.84
N GLU A 2 9.73 -15.78 16.52
CA GLU A 2 10.11 -14.37 16.27
C GLU A 2 10.51 -14.10 14.83
N TYR A 3 11.23 -15.03 14.21
CA TYR A 3 11.63 -14.89 12.81
C TYR A 3 10.44 -14.94 11.84
N LEU A 4 9.35 -15.59 12.22
CA LEU A 4 8.13 -15.58 11.41
C LEU A 4 7.50 -14.18 11.38
N VAL A 5 7.51 -13.49 12.50
CA VAL A 5 6.99 -12.11 12.57
C VAL A 5 7.87 -11.18 11.73
N LEU A 6 9.20 -11.31 11.86
CA LEU A 6 10.13 -10.53 11.03
C LEU A 6 9.90 -10.80 9.54
N ALA A 7 9.81 -12.07 9.16
CA ALA A 7 9.55 -12.45 7.76
C ALA A 7 8.23 -11.86 7.26
N GLY A 8 7.19 -11.90 8.09
CA GLY A 8 5.89 -11.32 7.75
C GLY A 8 5.98 -9.82 7.49
N ARG A 9 6.70 -9.08 8.34
CA ARG A 9 6.91 -7.65 8.13
C ARG A 9 7.67 -7.36 6.83
N VAL A 10 8.74 -8.12 6.57
CA VAL A 10 9.54 -7.96 5.34
C VAL A 10 8.69 -8.22 4.11
N LEU A 11 7.97 -9.33 4.08
CA LEU A 11 7.13 -9.70 2.94
C LEU A 11 6.01 -8.70 2.72
N TYR A 12 5.36 -8.27 3.79
CA TYR A 12 4.27 -7.32 3.72
C TYR A 12 4.75 -5.95 3.25
N ALA A 13 5.82 -5.45 3.84
CA ALA A 13 6.32 -4.11 3.56
C ALA A 13 6.95 -3.98 2.16
N ALA A 14 7.47 -5.06 1.61
CA ALA A 14 8.21 -5.05 0.35
C ALA A 14 7.41 -4.42 -0.79
N ILE A 15 6.11 -4.74 -0.91
CA ILE A 15 5.28 -4.22 -1.99
C ILE A 15 5.14 -2.68 -1.92
N PHE A 16 5.06 -2.12 -0.72
CA PHE A 16 4.91 -0.67 -0.53
C PHE A 16 6.21 0.08 -0.74
N VAL A 17 7.31 -0.48 -0.26
CA VAL A 17 8.65 0.08 -0.46
C VAL A 17 9.00 0.10 -1.95
N MET A 18 8.63 -0.94 -2.68
CA MET A 18 8.89 -1.03 -4.12
C MET A 18 7.91 -0.18 -4.94
N ALA A 19 6.64 -0.12 -4.52
CA ALA A 19 5.61 0.62 -5.24
C ALA A 19 5.76 2.14 -5.09
N GLY A 20 6.24 2.60 -3.94
CA GLY A 20 6.35 4.03 -3.64
C GLY A 20 7.05 4.82 -4.75
N PRO A 21 8.30 4.46 -5.12
CA PRO A 21 9.02 5.16 -6.19
C PRO A 21 8.30 5.15 -7.54
N ASN A 22 7.55 4.10 -7.84
CA ASN A 22 6.83 3.99 -9.11
C ASN A 22 5.75 5.07 -9.27
N HIS A 23 5.27 5.65 -8.18
CA HIS A 23 4.27 6.72 -8.21
C HIS A 23 4.84 8.05 -8.72
N PHE A 24 6.15 8.16 -8.86
CA PHE A 24 6.79 9.34 -9.44
C PHE A 24 6.94 9.26 -10.95
N THR A 25 6.59 8.13 -11.58
CA THR A 25 6.70 7.98 -13.02
C THR A 25 5.60 8.75 -13.75
N ALA A 26 5.92 9.24 -14.94
CA ALA A 26 4.94 9.91 -15.79
C ALA A 26 3.76 8.98 -16.11
N GLY A 27 4.03 7.68 -16.32
CA GLY A 27 2.98 6.70 -16.58
C GLY A 27 1.99 6.55 -15.45
N SER A 28 2.47 6.50 -14.20
CA SER A 28 1.58 6.41 -13.02
C SER A 28 0.73 7.66 -12.85
N ILE A 29 1.34 8.84 -13.05
CA ILE A 29 0.61 10.11 -12.96
C ILE A 29 -0.46 10.19 -14.05
N HIS A 30 -0.11 9.81 -15.27
CA HIS A 30 -1.04 9.80 -16.41
C HIS A 30 -2.21 8.83 -16.16
N TYR A 31 -1.91 7.64 -15.65
CA TYR A 31 -2.94 6.66 -15.29
C TYR A 31 -3.90 7.21 -14.23
N GLY A 32 -3.36 7.84 -13.18
CA GLY A 32 -4.17 8.48 -12.15
C GLY A 32 -5.05 9.59 -12.69
N ALA A 33 -4.51 10.42 -13.58
CA ALA A 33 -5.29 11.48 -14.23
C ALA A 33 -6.45 10.89 -15.05
N GLY A 34 -6.20 9.78 -15.76
CA GLY A 34 -7.23 9.06 -16.50
C GLY A 34 -8.33 8.47 -15.61
N LYS A 35 -8.01 8.16 -14.37
CA LYS A 35 -8.95 7.69 -13.35
C LYS A 35 -9.60 8.85 -12.57
N LYS A 36 -9.44 10.08 -13.03
CA LYS A 36 -10.03 11.29 -12.43
C LYS A 36 -9.55 11.54 -10.99
N VAL A 37 -8.32 11.16 -10.68
CA VAL A 37 -7.71 11.48 -9.39
C VAL A 37 -7.48 13.00 -9.34
N PRO A 38 -8.04 13.70 -8.33
CA PRO A 38 -7.86 15.14 -8.23
C PRO A 38 -6.37 15.51 -8.11
N LEU A 39 -5.92 16.49 -8.90
CA LEU A 39 -4.54 16.96 -8.88
C LEU A 39 -3.53 15.81 -8.99
N ALA A 40 -3.73 14.89 -9.96
CA ALA A 40 -2.94 13.67 -10.09
C ALA A 40 -1.43 13.94 -10.12
N ARG A 41 -1.01 15.06 -10.70
CA ARG A 41 0.40 15.45 -10.75
C ARG A 41 1.04 15.55 -9.36
N PHE A 42 0.26 15.91 -8.35
CA PHE A 42 0.72 16.02 -6.95
C PHE A 42 0.23 14.87 -6.10
N SER A 43 -1.02 14.45 -6.28
CA SER A 43 -1.64 13.40 -5.45
C SER A 43 -1.01 12.03 -5.66
N VAL A 44 -0.67 11.67 -6.90
CA VAL A 44 -0.07 10.37 -7.19
C VAL A 44 1.32 10.25 -6.56
N PRO A 45 2.26 11.19 -6.77
CA PRO A 45 3.54 11.15 -6.06
C PRO A 45 3.40 11.21 -4.55
N LEU A 46 2.49 12.02 -4.02
CA LEU A 46 2.26 12.10 -2.58
C LEU A 46 1.81 10.76 -2.01
N SER A 47 0.90 10.08 -2.70
CA SER A 47 0.47 8.74 -2.27
C SER A 47 1.63 7.75 -2.26
N GLY A 48 2.56 7.88 -3.22
CA GLY A 48 3.77 7.07 -3.27
C GLY A 48 4.69 7.30 -2.07
N ILE A 49 4.84 8.56 -1.64
CA ILE A 49 5.61 8.91 -0.45
C ILE A 49 4.97 8.30 0.80
N ILE A 50 3.65 8.40 0.94
CA ILE A 50 2.92 7.82 2.07
C ILE A 50 3.11 6.31 2.13
N ALA A 51 2.97 5.62 1.00
CA ALA A 51 3.16 4.18 0.92
C ALA A 51 4.60 3.77 1.27
N PHE A 52 5.58 4.50 0.76
CA PHE A 52 6.99 4.23 1.01
C PHE A 52 7.34 4.40 2.48
N ILE A 53 6.96 5.51 3.08
CA ILE A 53 7.24 5.78 4.52
C ILE A 53 6.54 4.73 5.38
N GLY A 54 5.27 4.44 5.10
CA GLY A 54 4.53 3.40 5.83
C GLY A 54 5.20 2.04 5.72
N GLY A 55 5.62 1.67 4.50
CA GLY A 55 6.33 0.43 4.26
C GLY A 55 7.66 0.34 5.00
N VAL A 56 8.46 1.39 4.99
CA VAL A 56 9.75 1.43 5.71
C VAL A 56 9.54 1.32 7.21
N CYS A 57 8.55 2.00 7.77
CA CYS A 57 8.23 1.91 9.19
C CYS A 57 7.90 0.46 9.59
N ILE A 58 7.09 -0.23 8.80
CA ILE A 58 6.73 -1.61 9.04
C ILE A 58 7.93 -2.54 8.85
N LEU A 59 8.69 -2.33 7.78
CA LEU A 59 9.87 -3.15 7.47
C LEU A 59 10.87 -3.16 8.63
N LEU A 60 11.23 -1.96 9.09
CA LEU A 60 12.19 -1.80 10.18
C LEU A 60 11.59 -2.05 11.56
N GLY A 61 10.27 -2.07 11.66
CA GLY A 61 9.62 -2.13 12.95
C GLY A 61 9.84 -0.86 13.78
N TYR A 62 9.90 0.27 13.11
CA TYR A 62 9.99 1.59 13.73
C TYR A 62 8.63 2.26 13.66
N ASP A 63 7.96 2.34 14.82
CA ASP A 63 6.58 2.81 14.94
C ASP A 63 5.68 2.19 13.86
N ALA A 64 5.63 0.84 13.83
CA ALA A 64 4.88 0.12 12.81
C ALA A 64 3.38 0.42 12.87
N LYS A 65 2.84 0.81 14.03
CA LYS A 65 1.44 1.24 14.14
C LYS A 65 1.18 2.49 13.29
N PHE A 66 2.06 3.48 13.40
CA PHE A 66 1.97 4.68 12.57
C PHE A 66 2.13 4.32 11.09
N GLY A 67 3.12 3.48 10.77
CA GLY A 67 3.33 3.00 9.41
C GLY A 67 2.09 2.31 8.84
N ALA A 68 1.44 1.47 9.64
CA ALA A 68 0.21 0.78 9.23
C ALA A 68 -0.92 1.75 8.93
N TRP A 69 -1.09 2.80 9.73
CA TRP A 69 -2.11 3.82 9.43
C TRP A 69 -1.80 4.59 8.14
N LEU A 70 -0.52 4.84 7.84
CA LEU A 70 -0.15 5.41 6.54
C LEU A 70 -0.55 4.49 5.39
N ILE A 71 -0.36 3.18 5.55
CA ILE A 71 -0.78 2.20 4.53
C ILE A 71 -2.30 2.20 4.39
N VAL A 72 -3.07 2.30 5.48
CA VAL A 72 -4.53 2.41 5.41
C VAL A 72 -4.93 3.66 4.62
N VAL A 73 -4.34 4.80 4.92
CA VAL A 73 -4.61 6.07 4.22
C VAL A 73 -4.26 5.95 2.72
N PHE A 74 -3.20 5.23 2.39
CA PHE A 74 -2.83 4.96 1.00
C PHE A 74 -3.82 4.02 0.31
N LEU A 75 -4.14 2.89 0.95
CA LEU A 75 -4.93 1.81 0.30
C LEU A 75 -6.39 2.19 0.05
N LEU A 76 -7.01 2.95 0.94
CA LEU A 76 -8.43 3.27 0.79
C LEU A 76 -8.73 4.00 -0.52
N PRO A 77 -8.12 5.18 -0.80
CA PRO A 77 -8.41 5.87 -2.05
C PRO A 77 -7.85 5.15 -3.27
N VAL A 78 -6.65 4.55 -3.18
CA VAL A 78 -6.02 3.87 -4.31
C VAL A 78 -6.86 2.67 -4.75
N THR A 79 -7.34 1.88 -3.81
CA THR A 79 -8.15 0.70 -4.13
C THR A 79 -9.46 1.10 -4.81
N TYR A 80 -10.13 2.11 -4.29
CA TYR A 80 -11.41 2.56 -4.85
C TYR A 80 -11.23 3.23 -6.22
N MET A 81 -10.23 4.09 -6.37
CA MET A 81 -10.08 4.92 -7.56
C MET A 81 -9.31 4.23 -8.69
N MET A 82 -8.28 3.44 -8.36
CA MET A 82 -7.38 2.88 -9.35
C MET A 82 -7.77 1.46 -9.77
N HIS A 83 -8.53 0.75 -8.95
CA HIS A 83 -8.91 -0.64 -9.20
C HIS A 83 -10.44 -0.80 -9.22
N ASP A 84 -11.12 0.15 -9.86
CA ASP A 84 -12.57 0.20 -9.99
C ASP A 84 -13.06 -0.76 -11.08
N PHE A 85 -12.90 -2.05 -10.87
CA PHE A 85 -13.20 -3.10 -11.86
C PHE A 85 -14.65 -3.07 -12.37
N TRP A 86 -15.58 -2.50 -11.58
CA TRP A 86 -17.00 -2.41 -11.95
C TRP A 86 -17.26 -1.44 -13.10
N THR A 87 -16.30 -0.57 -13.44
CA THR A 87 -16.39 0.37 -14.57
C THR A 87 -15.68 -0.14 -15.83
N VAL A 88 -15.02 -1.30 -15.74
CA VAL A 88 -14.22 -1.84 -16.83
C VAL A 88 -15.05 -2.81 -17.66
N ASP A 89 -15.16 -2.56 -18.97
CA ASP A 89 -16.01 -3.35 -19.87
C ASP A 89 -15.33 -4.62 -20.38
N ASP A 90 -14.04 -4.54 -20.71
CA ASP A 90 -13.30 -5.70 -21.20
C ASP A 90 -13.18 -6.78 -20.12
N PRO A 91 -13.66 -8.02 -20.38
CA PRO A 91 -13.69 -9.08 -19.36
C PRO A 91 -12.31 -9.41 -18.77
N MET A 92 -11.25 -9.41 -19.59
CA MET A 92 -9.90 -9.73 -19.11
C MET A 92 -9.35 -8.61 -18.23
N GLN A 93 -9.52 -7.34 -18.65
CA GLN A 93 -9.08 -6.20 -17.86
C GLN A 93 -9.90 -6.07 -16.58
N ARG A 94 -11.19 -6.37 -16.63
CA ARG A 94 -12.02 -6.41 -15.43
C ARG A 94 -11.51 -7.43 -14.43
N LEU A 95 -11.15 -8.61 -14.90
CA LEU A 95 -10.60 -9.67 -14.04
C LEU A 95 -9.30 -9.20 -13.36
N VAL A 96 -8.39 -8.61 -14.12
CA VAL A 96 -7.11 -8.10 -13.61
C VAL A 96 -7.35 -7.04 -12.52
N GLN A 97 -8.23 -6.08 -12.78
CA GLN A 97 -8.55 -5.03 -11.82
C GLN A 97 -9.25 -5.58 -10.57
N ARG A 98 -10.10 -6.58 -10.74
CA ARG A 98 -10.75 -7.24 -9.61
C ARG A 98 -9.74 -7.95 -8.71
N VAL A 99 -8.75 -8.61 -9.29
CA VAL A 99 -7.67 -9.27 -8.54
C VAL A 99 -6.89 -8.23 -7.74
N HIS A 100 -6.54 -7.09 -8.35
CA HIS A 100 -5.86 -6.00 -7.64
C HIS A 100 -6.70 -5.42 -6.51
N PHE A 101 -8.00 -5.25 -6.75
CA PHE A 101 -8.92 -4.76 -5.72
C PHE A 101 -8.94 -5.71 -4.52
N MET A 102 -9.12 -7.00 -4.76
CA MET A 102 -9.17 -8.01 -3.70
C MET A 102 -7.84 -8.14 -2.95
N LYS A 103 -6.72 -8.06 -3.67
CA LYS A 103 -5.39 -8.04 -3.07
C LYS A 103 -5.26 -6.85 -2.10
N ASN A 104 -5.69 -5.67 -2.53
CA ASN A 104 -5.59 -4.48 -1.70
C ASN A 104 -6.50 -4.57 -0.46
N LEU A 105 -7.67 -5.21 -0.56
CA LEU A 105 -8.50 -5.47 0.62
C LEU A 105 -7.78 -6.37 1.62
N ALA A 106 -7.08 -7.40 1.15
CA ALA A 106 -6.30 -8.29 2.01
C ALA A 106 -5.15 -7.51 2.67
N LEU A 107 -4.45 -6.68 1.93
CA LEU A 107 -3.39 -5.83 2.46
C LEU A 107 -3.92 -4.82 3.50
N LEU A 108 -5.11 -4.28 3.25
CA LEU A 108 -5.78 -3.38 4.20
C LEU A 108 -6.09 -4.11 5.51
N GLY A 109 -6.62 -5.33 5.43
CA GLY A 109 -6.89 -6.14 6.62
C GLY A 109 -5.65 -6.39 7.45
N ALA A 110 -4.54 -6.74 6.80
CA ALA A 110 -3.25 -6.93 7.48
C ALA A 110 -2.74 -5.63 8.10
N ALA A 111 -2.91 -4.48 7.42
CA ALA A 111 -2.52 -3.18 7.98
C ALA A 111 -3.29 -2.88 9.27
N LEU A 112 -4.58 -3.20 9.33
CA LEU A 112 -5.37 -2.99 10.53
C LEU A 112 -4.87 -3.85 11.70
N GLN A 113 -4.43 -5.08 11.42
CA GLN A 113 -3.82 -5.94 12.44
C GLN A 113 -2.50 -5.36 12.94
N ILE A 114 -1.65 -4.89 12.04
CA ILE A 114 -0.37 -4.26 12.42
C ILE A 114 -0.63 -2.99 13.24
N ALA A 115 -1.65 -2.22 12.89
CA ALA A 115 -2.03 -1.01 13.64
C ALA A 115 -2.42 -1.34 15.08
N TRP A 116 -2.97 -2.53 15.32
CA TRP A 116 -3.31 -2.98 16.67
C TRP A 116 -2.12 -3.57 17.41
N PHE A 117 -1.43 -4.54 16.80
CA PHE A 117 -0.37 -5.32 17.46
C PHE A 117 0.98 -4.61 17.51
N GLY A 118 1.26 -3.74 16.56
CA GLY A 118 2.54 -3.02 16.48
C GLY A 118 3.65 -3.80 15.81
N SER A 119 4.89 -3.42 16.13
CA SER A 119 6.08 -3.90 15.42
C SER A 119 6.44 -5.35 15.71
N GLY A 120 6.14 -5.84 16.91
CA GLY A 120 6.50 -7.19 17.30
C GLY A 120 7.99 -7.36 17.57
N PRO A 121 8.45 -8.62 17.68
CA PRO A 121 9.85 -8.91 17.98
C PRO A 121 10.77 -8.61 16.80
N LEU A 122 12.06 -8.55 17.07
CA LEU A 122 13.13 -8.29 16.09
C LEU A 122 12.83 -7.01 15.28
N SER A 123 12.52 -5.93 16.00
CA SER A 123 12.16 -4.63 15.43
C SER A 123 12.94 -3.52 16.12
N LEU A 124 13.04 -2.36 15.47
CA LEU A 124 13.71 -1.21 16.07
C LEU A 124 13.00 -0.73 17.34
N ASP A 125 11.67 -0.89 17.41
CA ASP A 125 10.90 -0.50 18.61
C ASP A 125 11.22 -1.39 19.81
N ASN A 126 11.74 -2.59 19.59
CA ASN A 126 11.98 -3.59 20.62
C ASN A 126 13.48 -3.97 20.73
N LEU A 127 14.35 -3.04 20.43
CA LEU A 127 15.79 -3.22 20.66
C LEU A 127 16.16 -3.07 22.12
#